data_b3a324d46b1ef1e2b81bac402567bfe6
#
_entry.id   b3a324d46b1ef1e2b81bac402567bfe6
#
_cell.length_a   1.000
_cell.length_b   1.000
_cell.length_c   1.000
_cell.angle_alpha   90.00
_cell.angle_beta   90.00
_cell.angle_gamma   90.00
#
_symmetry.space_group_name_H-M   'P 1'
#
loop_
_entity.id
_entity.type
_entity.pdbx_description
1 polymer ?
#
loop_
_entity_poly.entity_id
_entity_poly.type
_entity_poly.pdbx_seq_one_letter_code
_entity_poly.pdbx_strand_id
1 'polypeptide(L)'
;MADKLTRIAIVNHDKCKPKKCRQECKKSCPVVRMGKLCIEVTPQSKIVWISETLCIGCGICIKKCPFVALSIVNLPSNLEKETTHRYCANAFKLHRLPIPRPGEVLGLVGTNGIGKSTALKILAGKQKPNLGKHDDPPDWQEILTYFRGSELQNYFTKILEDDLKAIIKPQYVDQIPKAAKGPVGTILDRKDETKTQKSVCDQLDLTHLRDRNVEDLSGGELQRFACAVVCIQRADIFMFDEPSSYLDVKQRLKAAITIRSLINPDRYIIVVEHDLSVLDYLSDFICCLYGVPSAYGVVTMPFSVREGINIFLDGYVPTENLRFRDTSLVFKVAETANEEDIKKMCMYKYPSMRKLLGEFQLRIVAGEFTDSEIMVMLGENGTGKTTFIRMLAGRLKPDEGGEVPVLNVSYKPQKISPKSSGTVRQLLHEKIRDAYTHPQFVTDVMKPMQIESIIDQEVQSLSGGELQRVALTLCLGKAADVYLIDEPSAYLDSEQRLTAARVIKRFILHAKRTAFIVEHDFIMATYLADRVIVFDGIPSKDTVANSPQTLLAGMNKFLSQLEITFRRDPNNYRPRINKMNSIKDVDQKKSGNYFFLDD
;
A
#
# COMPACT_ATOMS: atom_id res chain seq x y z
N MET A 1 -10.95 -31.15 -17.70
CA MET A 1 -10.85 -30.37 -18.95
C MET A 1 -10.04 -29.13 -18.63
N ALA A 2 -8.92 -28.92 -19.32
CA ALA A 2 -8.11 -27.72 -19.10
C ALA A 2 -8.94 -26.50 -19.51
N ASP A 3 -9.08 -25.55 -18.62
CA ASP A 3 -9.82 -24.32 -18.84
C ASP A 3 -9.22 -23.54 -20.02
N LYS A 4 -10.01 -23.29 -21.02
CA LYS A 4 -9.61 -22.54 -22.21
C LYS A 4 -9.45 -21.08 -21.81
N LEU A 5 -8.22 -20.69 -21.45
CA LEU A 5 -7.89 -19.29 -21.20
C LEU A 5 -8.06 -18.49 -22.50
N THR A 6 -8.93 -17.49 -22.48
CA THR A 6 -9.10 -16.57 -23.62
C THR A 6 -7.94 -15.57 -23.62
N ARG A 7 -7.04 -15.75 -24.57
CA ARG A 7 -5.88 -14.86 -24.73
C ARG A 7 -6.21 -13.73 -25.69
N ILE A 8 -6.26 -12.51 -25.19
CA ILE A 8 -6.66 -11.33 -25.97
C ILE A 8 -5.74 -10.14 -25.77
N ALA A 9 -5.78 -9.20 -26.72
CA ALA A 9 -5.13 -7.91 -26.57
C ALA A 9 -6.08 -6.92 -25.88
N ILE A 10 -5.58 -6.22 -24.87
CA ILE A 10 -6.29 -5.17 -24.12
C ILE A 10 -5.63 -3.82 -24.37
N VAL A 11 -6.44 -2.76 -24.37
CA VAL A 11 -6.03 -1.39 -24.63
C VAL A 11 -5.94 -0.61 -23.34
N ASN A 12 -4.82 0.04 -23.09
CA ASN A 12 -4.71 1.05 -22.06
C ASN A 12 -5.23 2.39 -22.59
N HIS A 13 -6.34 2.87 -22.03
CA HIS A 13 -7.05 4.07 -22.46
C HIS A 13 -6.22 5.34 -22.37
N ASP A 14 -5.38 5.45 -21.33
CA ASP A 14 -4.58 6.65 -21.08
C ASP A 14 -3.40 6.78 -22.06
N LYS A 15 -2.85 5.63 -22.48
CA LYS A 15 -1.71 5.55 -23.40
C LYS A 15 -2.11 5.55 -24.87
N CYS A 16 -3.29 5.06 -25.22
CA CYS A 16 -3.74 4.98 -26.61
C CYS A 16 -4.04 6.37 -27.17
N LYS A 17 -3.33 6.76 -28.23
CA LYS A 17 -3.49 8.06 -28.90
C LYS A 17 -3.66 7.86 -30.42
N PRO A 18 -4.84 7.41 -30.89
CA PRO A 18 -5.04 7.03 -32.30
C PRO A 18 -4.84 8.18 -33.27
N LYS A 19 -5.02 9.42 -32.84
CA LYS A 19 -4.77 10.63 -33.65
C LYS A 19 -3.28 10.96 -33.86
N LYS A 20 -2.38 10.37 -33.04
CA LYS A 20 -0.94 10.63 -33.07
C LYS A 20 -0.12 9.47 -33.63
N CYS A 21 -0.76 8.35 -34.00
CA CYS A 21 -0.12 7.18 -34.59
C CYS A 21 -0.63 6.92 -36.02
N ARG A 22 0.08 6.05 -36.74
CA ARG A 22 -0.30 5.63 -38.09
C ARG A 22 -1.16 4.37 -38.10
N GLN A 23 -1.80 4.04 -36.96
CA GLN A 23 -2.63 2.85 -36.74
C GLN A 23 -1.88 1.54 -36.99
N GLU A 24 -0.64 1.48 -36.50
CA GLU A 24 0.26 0.35 -36.69
C GLU A 24 -0.33 -0.96 -36.16
N CYS A 25 -1.07 -0.91 -35.06
CA CYS A 25 -1.76 -2.07 -34.50
C CYS A 25 -2.76 -2.70 -35.49
N LYS A 26 -3.58 -1.87 -36.16
CA LYS A 26 -4.57 -2.33 -37.16
C LYS A 26 -3.87 -2.91 -38.38
N LYS A 27 -2.87 -2.19 -38.91
CA LYS A 27 -2.12 -2.60 -40.12
C LYS A 27 -1.32 -3.88 -39.92
N SER A 28 -0.86 -4.15 -38.71
CA SER A 28 -0.04 -5.33 -38.40
C SER A 28 -0.82 -6.55 -37.96
N CYS A 29 -2.11 -6.40 -37.67
CA CYS A 29 -2.95 -7.50 -37.18
C CYS A 29 -3.20 -8.56 -38.27
N PRO A 30 -2.84 -9.84 -38.03
CA PRO A 30 -3.07 -10.91 -39.01
C PRO A 30 -4.55 -11.10 -39.34
N VAL A 31 -5.43 -10.98 -38.34
CA VAL A 31 -6.87 -11.17 -38.51
C VAL A 31 -7.48 -10.05 -39.34
N VAL A 32 -6.99 -8.80 -39.17
CA VAL A 32 -7.41 -7.67 -40.03
C VAL A 32 -6.94 -7.88 -41.48
N ARG A 33 -5.70 -8.39 -41.66
CA ARG A 33 -5.16 -8.70 -42.99
C ARG A 33 -5.98 -9.79 -43.73
N MET A 34 -6.66 -10.66 -42.98
CA MET A 34 -7.58 -11.65 -43.54
C MET A 34 -8.99 -11.08 -43.85
N GLY A 35 -9.16 -9.78 -43.75
CA GLY A 35 -10.44 -9.10 -44.06
C GLY A 35 -11.45 -9.07 -42.91
N LYS A 36 -11.10 -9.49 -41.70
CA LYS A 36 -12.02 -9.47 -40.55
C LYS A 36 -11.82 -8.20 -39.69
N LEU A 37 -12.90 -7.65 -39.15
CA LEU A 37 -12.88 -6.44 -38.32
C LEU A 37 -12.44 -6.76 -36.89
N CYS A 38 -11.16 -7.16 -36.69
CA CYS A 38 -10.61 -7.45 -35.39
C CYS A 38 -10.13 -6.20 -34.65
N ILE A 39 -9.56 -5.24 -35.37
CA ILE A 39 -9.12 -3.96 -34.81
C ILE A 39 -9.73 -2.82 -35.63
N GLU A 40 -10.47 -1.96 -34.95
CA GLU A 40 -11.12 -0.81 -35.57
C GLU A 40 -10.62 0.51 -34.96
N VAL A 41 -10.30 1.43 -35.84
CA VAL A 41 -9.94 2.81 -35.49
C VAL A 41 -10.56 3.72 -36.54
N THR A 42 -11.36 4.66 -36.09
CA THR A 42 -11.92 5.73 -36.92
C THR A 42 -11.25 7.06 -36.59
N PRO A 43 -11.31 8.08 -37.46
CA PRO A 43 -10.77 9.41 -37.16
C PRO A 43 -11.37 10.07 -35.92
N GLN A 44 -12.57 9.64 -35.54
CA GLN A 44 -13.29 10.13 -34.36
C GLN A 44 -13.04 9.31 -33.10
N SER A 45 -12.43 8.13 -33.22
CA SER A 45 -12.16 7.24 -32.10
C SER A 45 -11.20 7.87 -31.10
N LYS A 46 -11.56 7.85 -29.83
CA LYS A 46 -10.67 8.25 -28.72
C LYS A 46 -9.62 7.20 -28.43
N ILE A 47 -9.97 5.93 -28.64
CA ILE A 47 -9.13 4.75 -28.42
C ILE A 47 -9.36 3.74 -29.54
N VAL A 48 -8.45 2.78 -29.68
CA VAL A 48 -8.61 1.65 -30.59
C VAL A 48 -9.62 0.66 -30.00
N TRP A 49 -10.50 0.11 -30.83
CA TRP A 49 -11.36 -1.01 -30.47
C TRP A 49 -10.78 -2.33 -30.97
N ILE A 50 -10.78 -3.35 -30.14
CA ILE A 50 -10.29 -4.70 -30.47
C ILE A 50 -11.40 -5.71 -30.17
N SER A 51 -11.73 -6.55 -31.15
CA SER A 51 -12.71 -7.61 -30.98
C SER A 51 -12.18 -8.73 -30.09
N GLU A 52 -12.84 -8.98 -28.98
CA GLU A 52 -12.48 -10.07 -28.07
C GLU A 52 -12.68 -11.46 -28.67
N THR A 53 -13.67 -11.59 -29.57
CA THR A 53 -14.01 -12.86 -30.23
C THR A 53 -13.08 -13.18 -31.39
N LEU A 54 -12.59 -12.18 -32.09
CA LEU A 54 -11.72 -12.35 -33.26
C LEU A 54 -10.23 -12.27 -32.93
N CYS A 55 -9.88 -11.67 -31.81
CA CYS A 55 -8.48 -11.55 -31.39
C CYS A 55 -7.91 -12.92 -31.02
N ILE A 56 -6.79 -13.28 -31.65
CA ILE A 56 -6.07 -14.53 -31.39
C ILE A 56 -4.92 -14.38 -30.37
N GLY A 57 -4.74 -13.19 -29.82
CA GLY A 57 -3.71 -12.95 -28.82
C GLY A 57 -2.26 -13.11 -29.31
N CYS A 58 -1.98 -12.89 -30.59
CA CYS A 58 -0.65 -13.11 -31.19
C CYS A 58 0.44 -12.14 -30.73
N GLY A 59 0.08 -10.99 -30.16
CA GLY A 59 1.03 -10.00 -29.63
C GLY A 59 1.74 -9.13 -30.67
N ILE A 60 1.45 -9.26 -31.95
CA ILE A 60 2.11 -8.46 -33.01
C ILE A 60 1.78 -6.97 -32.85
N CYS A 61 0.53 -6.65 -32.53
CA CYS A 61 0.07 -5.28 -32.32
C CYS A 61 0.78 -4.57 -31.16
N ILE A 62 1.20 -5.30 -30.13
CA ILE A 62 1.96 -4.76 -28.98
C ILE A 62 3.32 -4.26 -29.43
N LYS A 63 4.04 -5.11 -30.17
CA LYS A 63 5.39 -4.78 -30.67
C LYS A 63 5.41 -3.60 -31.64
N LYS A 64 4.28 -3.31 -32.26
CA LYS A 64 4.13 -2.26 -33.28
C LYS A 64 3.50 -0.96 -32.73
N CYS A 65 2.94 -0.98 -31.54
CA CYS A 65 2.34 0.21 -30.94
C CYS A 65 3.40 1.19 -30.44
N PRO A 66 3.50 2.41 -31.00
CA PRO A 66 4.51 3.38 -30.59
C PRO A 66 4.31 3.93 -29.18
N PHE A 67 3.11 3.79 -28.62
CA PHE A 67 2.76 4.28 -27.28
C PHE A 67 2.73 3.18 -26.22
N VAL A 68 3.06 1.93 -26.60
CA VAL A 68 2.98 0.78 -25.69
C VAL A 68 1.62 0.72 -24.96
N ALA A 69 0.55 1.00 -25.72
CA ALA A 69 -0.81 1.07 -25.18
C ALA A 69 -1.53 -0.28 -25.17
N LEU A 70 -0.93 -1.33 -25.69
CA LEU A 70 -1.54 -2.66 -25.82
C LEU A 70 -0.79 -3.68 -24.98
N SER A 71 -1.53 -4.60 -24.37
CA SER A 71 -0.98 -5.74 -23.63
C SER A 71 -1.78 -7.01 -23.95
N ILE A 72 -1.14 -8.17 -23.86
CA ILE A 72 -1.83 -9.46 -23.94
C ILE A 72 -2.17 -9.92 -22.54
N VAL A 73 -3.41 -10.33 -22.37
CA VAL A 73 -3.91 -10.85 -21.11
C VAL A 73 -4.62 -12.18 -21.36
N ASN A 74 -4.41 -13.13 -20.47
CA ASN A 74 -5.19 -14.35 -20.43
C ASN A 74 -6.40 -14.10 -19.52
N LEU A 75 -7.58 -13.93 -20.11
CA LEU A 75 -8.82 -13.77 -19.35
C LEU A 75 -9.32 -15.13 -18.86
N PRO A 76 -9.75 -15.23 -17.60
CA PRO A 76 -10.37 -16.46 -17.11
C PRO A 76 -11.75 -16.65 -17.75
N SER A 77 -11.89 -17.65 -18.63
CA SER A 77 -13.13 -17.94 -19.35
C SER A 77 -14.28 -18.38 -18.45
N ASN A 78 -13.96 -19.02 -17.32
CA ASN A 78 -14.97 -19.52 -16.39
C ASN A 78 -15.68 -18.42 -15.59
N LEU A 79 -15.12 -17.22 -15.54
CA LEU A 79 -15.66 -16.08 -14.79
C LEU A 79 -16.53 -15.14 -15.62
N GLU A 80 -16.75 -15.41 -16.89
CA GLU A 80 -17.62 -14.54 -17.74
C GLU A 80 -19.04 -14.42 -17.20
N LYS A 81 -19.59 -15.49 -16.66
CA LYS A 81 -20.91 -15.50 -16.03
C LYS A 81 -20.96 -14.77 -14.68
N GLU A 82 -19.82 -14.52 -14.09
CA GLU A 82 -19.65 -13.83 -12.80
C GLU A 82 -19.20 -12.38 -12.94
N THR A 83 -19.21 -11.84 -14.16
CA THR A 83 -18.90 -10.42 -14.42
C THR A 83 -19.97 -9.54 -13.81
N THR A 84 -19.58 -8.64 -12.90
CA THR A 84 -20.48 -7.73 -12.20
C THR A 84 -20.49 -6.34 -12.81
N HIS A 85 -19.35 -5.89 -13.35
CA HIS A 85 -19.26 -4.58 -13.96
C HIS A 85 -18.20 -4.52 -15.06
N ARG A 86 -18.49 -3.71 -16.09
CA ARG A 86 -17.58 -3.42 -17.20
C ARG A 86 -17.88 -2.02 -17.72
N TYR A 87 -16.84 -1.19 -17.88
CA TYR A 87 -17.04 0.20 -18.32
C TYR A 87 -17.32 0.35 -19.83
N CYS A 88 -16.61 -0.38 -20.66
CA CYS A 88 -16.79 -0.41 -22.11
C CYS A 88 -16.12 -1.64 -22.72
N ALA A 89 -16.23 -1.81 -24.04
CA ALA A 89 -15.52 -2.86 -24.76
C ALA A 89 -14.00 -2.73 -24.56
N ASN A 90 -13.30 -3.84 -24.37
CA ASN A 90 -11.87 -3.90 -24.06
C ASN A 90 -11.42 -3.09 -22.83
N ALA A 91 -12.34 -2.71 -21.98
CA ALA A 91 -12.05 -2.07 -20.72
C ALA A 91 -11.96 -3.08 -19.58
N PHE A 92 -11.60 -2.57 -18.42
CA PHE A 92 -11.54 -3.32 -17.18
C PHE A 92 -12.87 -4.04 -16.87
N LYS A 93 -12.77 -5.32 -16.51
CA LYS A 93 -13.89 -6.14 -16.02
C LYS A 93 -13.72 -6.45 -14.55
N LEU A 94 -14.78 -6.27 -13.77
CA LEU A 94 -14.84 -6.73 -12.40
C LEU A 94 -15.69 -8.00 -12.32
N HIS A 95 -15.11 -9.07 -11.77
CA HIS A 95 -15.80 -10.32 -11.51
C HIS A 95 -16.12 -10.47 -10.03
N ARG A 96 -17.34 -10.79 -9.69
CA ARG A 96 -17.89 -10.87 -8.35
C ARG A 96 -17.88 -9.50 -7.63
N LEU A 97 -18.36 -9.48 -6.40
CA LEU A 97 -18.31 -8.34 -5.49
C LEU A 97 -17.96 -8.79 -4.08
N PRO A 98 -17.32 -7.93 -3.28
CA PRO A 98 -17.19 -8.18 -1.85
C PRO A 98 -18.57 -8.28 -1.21
N ILE A 99 -18.69 -9.12 -0.19
CA ILE A 99 -19.96 -9.36 0.51
C ILE A 99 -19.90 -8.69 1.88
N PRO A 100 -20.46 -7.48 2.06
CA PRO A 100 -20.51 -6.83 3.37
C PRO A 100 -21.57 -7.49 4.26
N ARG A 101 -21.29 -7.50 5.56
CA ARG A 101 -22.20 -8.03 6.59
C ARG A 101 -22.50 -6.97 7.63
N PRO A 102 -23.75 -6.81 8.06
CA PRO A 102 -24.08 -5.82 9.07
C PRO A 102 -23.45 -6.19 10.41
N GLY A 103 -22.96 -5.21 11.15
CA GLY A 103 -22.33 -5.40 12.45
C GLY A 103 -20.88 -5.92 12.42
N GLU A 104 -20.31 -6.11 11.25
CA GLU A 104 -18.94 -6.60 11.05
C GLU A 104 -18.15 -5.69 10.12
N VAL A 105 -16.82 -5.67 10.26
CA VAL A 105 -15.92 -4.94 9.38
C VAL A 105 -15.40 -5.87 8.27
N LEU A 106 -15.71 -5.53 7.03
CA LEU A 106 -15.16 -6.17 5.86
C LEU A 106 -13.83 -5.51 5.46
N GLY A 107 -12.75 -6.27 5.46
CA GLY A 107 -11.46 -5.85 4.92
C GLY A 107 -11.28 -6.25 3.46
N LEU A 108 -10.76 -5.35 2.65
CA LEU A 108 -10.37 -5.62 1.27
C LEU A 108 -8.86 -5.49 1.12
N VAL A 109 -8.24 -6.48 0.52
CA VAL A 109 -6.81 -6.49 0.21
C VAL A 109 -6.58 -6.89 -1.24
N GLY A 110 -5.65 -6.19 -1.89
CA GLY A 110 -5.29 -6.47 -3.28
C GLY A 110 -4.41 -5.36 -3.85
N THR A 111 -3.84 -5.60 -5.03
CA THR A 111 -3.03 -4.61 -5.74
C THR A 111 -3.86 -3.43 -6.22
N ASN A 112 -3.22 -2.32 -6.58
CA ASN A 112 -3.89 -1.20 -7.20
C ASN A 112 -4.31 -1.54 -8.65
N GLY A 113 -5.42 -0.95 -9.10
CA GLY A 113 -5.90 -1.10 -10.48
C GLY A 113 -6.67 -2.39 -10.78
N ILE A 114 -7.11 -3.14 -9.77
CA ILE A 114 -7.88 -4.39 -9.92
C ILE A 114 -9.33 -4.27 -9.47
N GLY A 115 -9.85 -3.04 -9.35
CA GLY A 115 -11.27 -2.80 -9.16
C GLY A 115 -11.75 -2.54 -7.74
N LYS A 116 -10.85 -2.29 -6.77
CA LYS A 116 -11.27 -1.95 -5.39
C LYS A 116 -12.16 -0.72 -5.35
N SER A 117 -11.77 0.36 -6.02
CA SER A 117 -12.57 1.60 -6.08
C SER A 117 -13.91 1.40 -6.78
N THR A 118 -13.95 0.60 -7.84
CA THR A 118 -15.20 0.24 -8.54
C THR A 118 -16.13 -0.55 -7.62
N ALA A 119 -15.59 -1.54 -6.91
CA ALA A 119 -16.36 -2.31 -5.93
C ALA A 119 -16.95 -1.43 -4.83
N LEU A 120 -16.17 -0.49 -4.28
CA LEU A 120 -16.65 0.45 -3.27
C LEU A 120 -17.78 1.34 -3.80
N LYS A 121 -17.67 1.87 -5.01
CA LYS A 121 -18.71 2.71 -5.62
C LYS A 121 -20.01 1.93 -5.85
N ILE A 122 -19.91 0.69 -6.28
CA ILE A 122 -21.08 -0.18 -6.47
C ILE A 122 -21.74 -0.48 -5.13
N LEU A 123 -20.96 -0.85 -4.12
CA LEU A 123 -21.48 -1.14 -2.78
C LEU A 123 -22.04 0.10 -2.07
N ALA A 124 -21.56 1.29 -2.41
CA ALA A 124 -22.10 2.56 -1.92
C ALA A 124 -23.40 3.00 -2.60
N GLY A 125 -23.87 2.26 -3.61
CA GLY A 125 -25.03 2.65 -4.41
C GLY A 125 -24.77 3.83 -5.35
N LYS A 126 -23.52 4.28 -5.49
CA LYS A 126 -23.14 5.42 -6.35
C LYS A 126 -22.93 5.01 -7.81
N GLN A 127 -22.76 3.74 -8.06
CA GLN A 127 -22.62 3.18 -9.39
C GLN A 127 -23.44 1.90 -9.52
N LYS A 128 -24.29 1.86 -10.54
CA LYS A 128 -25.10 0.69 -10.84
C LYS A 128 -24.25 -0.37 -11.54
N PRO A 129 -24.20 -1.61 -11.06
CA PRO A 129 -23.51 -2.67 -11.78
C PRO A 129 -24.23 -2.98 -13.09
N ASN A 130 -23.48 -3.24 -14.15
CA ASN A 130 -24.06 -3.52 -15.47
C ASN A 130 -23.96 -4.98 -15.90
N LEU A 131 -23.49 -5.86 -15.06
CA LEU A 131 -23.33 -7.31 -15.32
C LEU A 131 -22.53 -7.62 -16.61
N GLY A 132 -21.65 -6.72 -17.00
CA GLY A 132 -20.87 -6.82 -18.25
C GLY A 132 -21.57 -6.29 -19.50
N LYS A 133 -22.83 -5.88 -19.40
CA LYS A 133 -23.63 -5.35 -20.51
C LYS A 133 -23.50 -3.82 -20.58
N HIS A 134 -22.39 -3.33 -21.11
CA HIS A 134 -22.13 -1.88 -21.14
C HIS A 134 -22.97 -1.11 -22.16
N ASP A 135 -23.41 -1.75 -23.25
CA ASP A 135 -24.23 -1.13 -24.31
C ASP A 135 -25.71 -1.09 -23.95
N ASP A 136 -26.19 -2.10 -23.22
CA ASP A 136 -27.57 -2.22 -22.76
C ASP A 136 -27.60 -2.59 -21.28
N PRO A 137 -27.39 -1.61 -20.37
CA PRO A 137 -27.31 -1.87 -18.94
C PRO A 137 -28.60 -2.51 -18.41
N PRO A 138 -28.51 -3.55 -17.56
CA PRO A 138 -29.67 -4.18 -16.95
C PRO A 138 -30.37 -3.22 -15.98
N ASP A 139 -31.67 -3.41 -15.78
CA ASP A 139 -32.40 -2.74 -14.73
C ASP A 139 -32.13 -3.39 -13.36
N TRP A 140 -32.63 -2.77 -12.28
CA TRP A 140 -32.44 -3.29 -10.94
C TRP A 140 -33.13 -4.65 -10.70
N GLN A 141 -34.18 -4.95 -11.42
CA GLN A 141 -34.86 -6.25 -11.36
C GLN A 141 -33.95 -7.37 -11.86
N GLU A 142 -33.30 -7.16 -13.00
CA GLU A 142 -32.32 -8.11 -13.54
C GLU A 142 -31.11 -8.28 -12.62
N ILE A 143 -30.61 -7.18 -12.02
CA ILE A 143 -29.49 -7.20 -11.08
C ILE A 143 -29.84 -8.01 -9.82
N LEU A 144 -31.01 -7.78 -9.24
CA LEU A 144 -31.48 -8.52 -8.07
C LEU A 144 -31.70 -9.99 -8.39
N THR A 145 -32.20 -10.30 -9.57
CA THR A 145 -32.34 -11.69 -10.04
C THR A 145 -31.00 -12.37 -10.21
N TYR A 146 -29.99 -11.66 -10.71
CA TYR A 146 -28.61 -12.16 -10.84
C TYR A 146 -28.02 -12.56 -9.49
N PHE A 147 -28.21 -11.73 -8.45
CA PHE A 147 -27.74 -12.00 -7.10
C PHE A 147 -28.67 -12.84 -6.23
N ARG A 148 -29.71 -13.41 -6.84
CA ARG A 148 -30.71 -14.22 -6.13
C ARG A 148 -30.07 -15.36 -5.34
N GLY A 149 -30.45 -15.49 -4.08
CA GLY A 149 -29.93 -16.51 -3.18
C GLY A 149 -28.56 -16.17 -2.55
N SER A 150 -28.01 -15.00 -2.80
CA SER A 150 -26.79 -14.51 -2.17
C SER A 150 -27.07 -13.42 -1.14
N GLU A 151 -26.14 -13.16 -0.23
CA GLU A 151 -26.21 -12.05 0.74
C GLU A 151 -26.31 -10.68 0.02
N LEU A 152 -25.75 -10.56 -1.18
CA LEU A 152 -25.80 -9.34 -1.99
C LEU A 152 -27.20 -8.99 -2.46
N GLN A 153 -28.08 -9.95 -2.66
CA GLN A 153 -29.48 -9.68 -2.98
C GLN A 153 -30.14 -8.84 -1.88
N ASN A 154 -30.01 -9.27 -0.64
CA ASN A 154 -30.54 -8.54 0.50
C ASN A 154 -29.88 -7.16 0.67
N TYR A 155 -28.57 -7.08 0.46
CA TYR A 155 -27.83 -5.83 0.53
C TYR A 155 -28.32 -4.79 -0.48
N PHE A 156 -28.49 -5.16 -1.75
CA PHE A 156 -28.98 -4.26 -2.78
C PHE A 156 -30.47 -3.94 -2.62
N THR A 157 -31.25 -4.89 -2.16
CA THR A 157 -32.66 -4.64 -1.84
C THR A 157 -32.79 -3.56 -0.76
N LYS A 158 -32.00 -3.64 0.29
CA LYS A 158 -31.98 -2.61 1.35
C LYS A 158 -31.51 -1.24 0.83
N ILE A 159 -30.52 -1.19 -0.04
CA ILE A 159 -30.07 0.08 -0.66
C ILE A 159 -31.23 0.73 -1.43
N LEU A 160 -32.01 -0.05 -2.15
CA LEU A 160 -33.11 0.47 -2.98
C LEU A 160 -34.35 0.84 -2.20
N GLU A 161 -34.73 0.02 -1.21
CA GLU A 161 -35.97 0.20 -0.46
C GLU A 161 -35.81 1.15 0.72
N ASP A 162 -34.69 1.04 1.46
CA ASP A 162 -34.44 1.79 2.68
C ASP A 162 -33.61 3.07 2.45
N ASP A 163 -33.20 3.33 1.19
CA ASP A 163 -32.37 4.49 0.81
C ASP A 163 -31.16 4.69 1.73
N LEU A 164 -30.35 3.64 1.89
CA LEU A 164 -29.22 3.63 2.79
C LEU A 164 -28.20 4.70 2.44
N LYS A 165 -27.83 5.51 3.44
CA LYS A 165 -26.81 6.54 3.30
C LYS A 165 -25.42 5.92 3.41
N ALA A 166 -24.58 6.10 2.39
CA ALA A 166 -23.19 5.69 2.36
C ALA A 166 -22.26 6.89 2.42
N ILE A 167 -21.22 6.80 3.26
CA ILE A 167 -20.15 7.80 3.37
C ILE A 167 -18.83 7.11 3.08
N ILE A 168 -18.01 7.74 2.24
CA ILE A 168 -16.68 7.23 1.85
C ILE A 168 -15.61 8.22 2.31
N LYS A 169 -14.61 7.73 3.06
CA LYS A 169 -13.35 8.43 3.25
C LYS A 169 -12.49 8.18 2.01
N PRO A 170 -12.14 9.21 1.24
CA PRO A 170 -11.43 9.02 -0.04
C PRO A 170 -9.99 8.57 0.16
N GLN A 171 -9.42 7.94 -0.86
CA GLN A 171 -8.03 7.51 -0.88
C GLN A 171 -7.06 8.70 -0.82
N TYR A 172 -7.31 9.73 -1.61
CA TYR A 172 -6.43 10.90 -1.74
C TYR A 172 -6.95 12.07 -0.91
N VAL A 173 -6.32 12.29 0.24
CA VAL A 173 -6.69 13.40 1.15
C VAL A 173 -6.16 14.76 0.69
N ASP A 174 -5.16 14.80 -0.18
CA ASP A 174 -4.56 16.03 -0.71
C ASP A 174 -5.56 16.92 -1.50
N GLN A 175 -6.67 16.33 -1.91
CA GLN A 175 -7.75 17.06 -2.57
C GLN A 175 -8.70 17.78 -1.61
N ILE A 176 -8.69 17.42 -0.33
CA ILE A 176 -9.61 17.97 0.67
C ILE A 176 -9.46 19.48 0.83
N PRO A 177 -8.25 20.07 0.88
CA PRO A 177 -8.10 21.53 0.98
C PRO A 177 -8.66 22.32 -0.20
N LYS A 178 -8.85 21.66 -1.34
CA LYS A 178 -9.49 22.29 -2.52
C LYS A 178 -11.02 22.36 -2.37
N ALA A 179 -11.60 21.41 -1.69
CA ALA A 179 -13.04 21.26 -1.51
C ALA A 179 -13.56 21.87 -0.19
N ALA A 180 -12.75 21.84 0.85
CA ALA A 180 -13.11 22.34 2.18
C ALA A 180 -12.06 23.34 2.66
N LYS A 181 -12.50 24.54 3.00
CA LYS A 181 -11.67 25.65 3.49
C LYS A 181 -12.16 26.14 4.84
N GLY A 182 -11.24 26.63 5.65
CA GLY A 182 -11.53 27.23 6.93
C GLY A 182 -11.04 26.41 8.12
N PRO A 183 -11.39 26.80 9.37
CA PRO A 183 -10.95 26.13 10.58
C PRO A 183 -11.48 24.70 10.68
N VAL A 184 -10.63 23.80 11.12
CA VAL A 184 -10.97 22.38 11.37
C VAL A 184 -12.18 22.23 12.29
N GLY A 185 -12.19 22.97 13.39
CA GLY A 185 -13.29 22.92 14.37
C GLY A 185 -14.64 23.31 13.79
N THR A 186 -14.68 24.34 12.94
CA THR A 186 -15.92 24.78 12.29
C THR A 186 -16.50 23.74 11.34
N ILE A 187 -15.64 23.07 10.57
CA ILE A 187 -16.06 22.00 9.65
C ILE A 187 -16.56 20.80 10.43
N LEU A 188 -15.87 20.41 11.51
CA LEU A 188 -16.26 19.30 12.36
C LEU A 188 -17.60 19.58 13.06
N ASP A 189 -17.81 20.79 13.59
CA ASP A 189 -19.08 21.19 14.24
C ASP A 189 -20.27 21.09 13.26
N ARG A 190 -20.05 21.52 12.02
CA ARG A 190 -21.07 21.46 10.97
C ARG A 190 -21.42 20.04 10.54
N LYS A 191 -20.45 19.13 10.57
CA LYS A 191 -20.59 17.73 10.15
C LYS A 191 -20.96 16.78 11.30
N ASP A 192 -20.91 17.24 12.53
CA ASP A 192 -21.18 16.42 13.71
C ASP A 192 -22.68 16.14 13.88
N GLU A 193 -23.14 15.06 13.28
CA GLU A 193 -24.52 14.59 13.35
C GLU A 193 -24.77 13.69 14.57
N THR A 194 -23.71 13.06 15.12
CA THR A 194 -23.80 12.08 16.20
C THR A 194 -23.47 12.64 17.58
N LYS A 195 -23.00 13.90 17.66
CA LYS A 195 -22.50 14.55 18.88
C LYS A 195 -21.32 13.82 19.53
N THR A 196 -20.53 13.11 18.74
CA THR A 196 -19.34 12.35 19.19
C THR A 196 -18.03 13.03 18.84
N GLN A 197 -18.06 14.26 18.34
CA GLN A 197 -16.87 15.00 17.87
C GLN A 197 -15.76 15.03 18.93
N LYS A 198 -16.08 15.34 20.19
CA LYS A 198 -15.07 15.42 21.24
C LYS A 198 -14.33 14.10 21.43
N SER A 199 -15.06 13.00 21.53
CA SER A 199 -14.50 11.66 21.69
C SER A 199 -13.63 11.26 20.50
N VAL A 200 -14.10 11.50 19.28
CA VAL A 200 -13.37 11.16 18.05
C VAL A 200 -12.11 12.02 17.91
N CYS A 201 -12.18 13.32 18.19
CA CYS A 201 -11.01 14.21 18.16
C CYS A 201 -9.97 13.82 19.20
N ASP A 202 -10.38 13.40 20.39
CA ASP A 202 -9.46 12.94 21.44
C ASP A 202 -8.77 11.63 21.01
N GLN A 203 -9.50 10.70 20.39
CA GLN A 203 -8.94 9.44 19.88
C GLN A 203 -7.98 9.64 18.72
N LEU A 204 -8.22 10.62 17.84
CA LEU A 204 -7.42 10.89 16.66
C LEU A 204 -6.41 12.02 16.87
N ASP A 205 -6.22 12.51 18.08
CA ASP A 205 -5.29 13.62 18.42
C ASP A 205 -5.54 14.89 17.57
N LEU A 206 -6.80 15.27 17.40
CA LEU A 206 -7.20 16.46 16.63
C LEU A 206 -7.58 17.66 17.50
N THR A 207 -7.71 17.50 18.80
CA THR A 207 -8.21 18.54 19.71
C THR A 207 -7.37 19.83 19.64
N HIS A 208 -6.06 19.70 19.53
CA HIS A 208 -5.13 20.84 19.43
C HIS A 208 -5.10 21.49 18.03
N LEU A 209 -5.74 20.89 17.04
CA LEU A 209 -5.76 21.37 15.64
C LEU A 209 -7.04 22.11 15.28
N ARG A 210 -7.99 22.24 16.20
CA ARG A 210 -9.32 22.82 15.93
C ARG A 210 -9.29 24.24 15.37
N ASP A 211 -8.33 25.03 15.79
CA ASP A 211 -8.20 26.43 15.37
C ASP A 211 -7.38 26.61 14.08
N ARG A 212 -6.73 25.54 13.61
CA ARG A 212 -6.00 25.55 12.34
C ARG A 212 -6.93 25.44 11.14
N ASN A 213 -6.52 26.07 10.05
CA ASN A 213 -7.19 25.90 8.77
C ASN A 213 -6.83 24.54 8.15
N VAL A 214 -7.79 23.94 7.45
CA VAL A 214 -7.60 22.66 6.74
C VAL A 214 -6.45 22.75 5.73
N GLU A 215 -6.26 23.91 5.13
CA GLU A 215 -5.22 24.19 4.14
C GLU A 215 -3.79 24.09 4.72
N ASP A 216 -3.65 24.31 6.01
CA ASP A 216 -2.36 24.31 6.72
C ASP A 216 -2.02 22.97 7.37
N LEU A 217 -2.86 21.95 7.20
CA LEU A 217 -2.65 20.63 7.79
C LEU A 217 -1.61 19.82 6.99
N SER A 218 -0.79 19.07 7.71
CA SER A 218 0.10 18.07 7.12
C SER A 218 -0.68 16.88 6.54
N GLY A 219 -0.03 16.03 5.74
CA GLY A 219 -0.67 14.83 5.18
C GLY A 219 -1.27 13.90 6.22
N GLY A 220 -0.57 13.64 7.32
CA GLY A 220 -1.07 12.83 8.43
C GLY A 220 -2.22 13.48 9.19
N GLU A 221 -2.15 14.79 9.40
CA GLU A 221 -3.23 15.58 10.03
C GLU A 221 -4.48 15.60 9.15
N LEU A 222 -4.34 15.80 7.83
CA LEU A 222 -5.44 15.70 6.87
C LEU A 222 -6.09 14.30 6.86
N GLN A 223 -5.29 13.25 6.93
CA GLN A 223 -5.79 11.88 6.99
C GLN A 223 -6.64 11.64 8.23
N ARG A 224 -6.16 12.06 9.40
CA ARG A 224 -6.90 11.95 10.66
C ARG A 224 -8.16 12.81 10.64
N PHE A 225 -8.08 14.00 10.09
CA PHE A 225 -9.24 14.88 9.88
C PHE A 225 -10.29 14.22 8.97
N ALA A 226 -9.89 13.63 7.86
CA ALA A 226 -10.80 12.93 6.95
C ALA A 226 -11.50 11.75 7.64
N CYS A 227 -10.77 10.97 8.42
CA CYS A 227 -11.35 9.89 9.23
C CYS A 227 -12.35 10.42 10.27
N ALA A 228 -12.02 11.51 10.95
CA ALA A 228 -12.91 12.13 11.93
C ALA A 228 -14.22 12.64 11.30
N VAL A 229 -14.13 13.30 10.14
CA VAL A 229 -15.31 13.79 9.42
C VAL A 229 -16.27 12.66 9.05
N VAL A 230 -15.73 11.51 8.66
CA VAL A 230 -16.56 10.34 8.34
C VAL A 230 -17.15 9.73 9.62
N CYS A 231 -16.38 9.60 10.68
CA CYS A 231 -16.81 8.93 11.92
C CYS A 231 -17.89 9.69 12.70
N ILE A 232 -18.00 11.00 12.57
CA ILE A 232 -18.98 11.83 13.30
C ILE A 232 -20.32 11.99 12.58
N GLN A 233 -20.42 11.52 11.35
CA GLN A 233 -21.67 11.57 10.57
C GLN A 233 -22.53 10.34 10.83
N ARG A 234 -23.82 10.48 10.58
CA ARG A 234 -24.75 9.35 10.58
C ARG A 234 -24.81 8.74 9.20
N ALA A 235 -24.51 7.46 9.13
CA ALA A 235 -24.63 6.67 7.92
C ALA A 235 -24.94 5.22 8.22
N ASP A 236 -25.45 4.51 7.22
CA ASP A 236 -25.72 3.07 7.28
C ASP A 236 -24.53 2.27 6.75
N ILE A 237 -23.74 2.87 5.85
CA ILE A 237 -22.57 2.27 5.22
C ILE A 237 -21.40 3.23 5.36
N PHE A 238 -20.36 2.77 6.07
CA PHE A 238 -19.09 3.50 6.20
C PHE A 238 -18.01 2.82 5.38
N MET A 239 -17.34 3.58 4.54
CA MET A 239 -16.22 3.09 3.73
C MET A 239 -14.98 3.91 3.99
N PHE A 240 -13.85 3.23 4.23
CA PHE A 240 -12.55 3.86 4.46
C PHE A 240 -11.56 3.31 3.44
N ASP A 241 -11.07 4.19 2.57
CA ASP A 241 -10.08 3.84 1.56
C ASP A 241 -8.70 4.29 2.05
N GLU A 242 -7.88 3.32 2.42
CA GLU A 242 -6.52 3.50 2.95
C GLU A 242 -6.44 4.46 4.16
N PRO A 243 -7.11 4.17 5.28
CA PRO A 243 -7.13 5.08 6.43
C PRO A 243 -5.79 5.21 7.16
N SER A 244 -4.83 4.32 6.93
CA SER A 244 -3.51 4.34 7.58
C SER A 244 -2.44 5.13 6.83
N SER A 245 -2.69 5.59 5.61
CA SER A 245 -1.72 6.37 4.84
C SER A 245 -1.27 7.61 5.59
N TYR A 246 0.03 7.93 5.53
CA TYR A 246 0.69 9.06 6.20
C TYR A 246 0.76 8.98 7.74
N LEU A 247 0.20 7.96 8.35
CA LEU A 247 0.17 7.81 9.81
C LEU A 247 1.37 6.98 10.30
N ASP A 248 1.83 7.29 11.52
CA ASP A 248 2.76 6.42 12.24
C ASP A 248 2.01 5.22 12.85
N VAL A 249 2.75 4.30 13.45
CA VAL A 249 2.19 3.07 14.02
C VAL A 249 1.10 3.35 15.06
N LYS A 250 1.36 4.27 15.98
CA LYS A 250 0.41 4.63 17.04
C LYS A 250 -0.86 5.26 16.46
N GLN A 251 -0.70 6.17 15.52
CA GLN A 251 -1.81 6.82 14.84
C GLN A 251 -2.64 5.84 14.01
N ARG A 252 -1.99 4.89 13.33
CA ARG A 252 -2.68 3.81 12.59
C ARG A 252 -3.59 2.99 13.48
N LEU A 253 -3.11 2.63 14.67
CA LEU A 253 -3.90 1.86 15.64
C LEU A 253 -5.03 2.67 16.26
N LYS A 254 -4.80 3.93 16.57
CA LYS A 254 -5.86 4.84 17.03
C LYS A 254 -6.96 5.00 16.00
N ALA A 255 -6.60 5.17 14.73
CA ALA A 255 -7.55 5.21 13.62
C ALA A 255 -8.34 3.89 13.52
N ALA A 256 -7.67 2.75 13.63
CA ALA A 256 -8.30 1.44 13.61
C ALA A 256 -9.30 1.26 14.77
N ILE A 257 -8.94 1.65 15.97
CA ILE A 257 -9.82 1.61 17.15
C ILE A 257 -11.03 2.51 16.94
N THR A 258 -10.82 3.72 16.42
CA THR A 258 -11.92 4.67 16.13
C THR A 258 -12.88 4.12 15.09
N ILE A 259 -12.39 3.52 14.02
CA ILE A 259 -13.22 2.89 12.99
C ILE A 259 -14.02 1.72 13.59
N ARG A 260 -13.39 0.87 14.39
CA ARG A 260 -14.10 -0.22 15.06
C ARG A 260 -15.17 0.25 16.06
N SER A 261 -15.03 1.43 16.63
CA SER A 261 -16.05 2.01 17.52
C SER A 261 -17.37 2.32 16.81
N LEU A 262 -17.37 2.37 15.46
CA LEU A 262 -18.58 2.56 14.65
C LEU A 262 -19.43 1.30 14.52
N ILE A 263 -18.95 0.13 14.93
CA ILE A 263 -19.67 -1.14 14.79
C ILE A 263 -21.01 -1.06 15.51
N ASN A 264 -22.07 -1.35 14.76
CA ASN A 264 -23.44 -1.41 15.23
C ASN A 264 -24.15 -2.51 14.42
N PRO A 265 -25.08 -3.29 14.99
CA PRO A 265 -25.76 -4.38 14.28
C PRO A 265 -26.41 -3.99 12.95
N ASP A 266 -26.77 -2.72 12.77
CA ASP A 266 -27.45 -2.22 11.57
C ASP A 266 -26.53 -1.51 10.59
N ARG A 267 -25.21 -1.46 10.86
CA ARG A 267 -24.23 -0.73 10.03
C ARG A 267 -23.32 -1.67 9.28
N TYR A 268 -22.94 -1.24 8.06
CA TYR A 268 -21.91 -1.88 7.23
C TYR A 268 -20.65 -1.03 7.29
N ILE A 269 -19.50 -1.68 7.53
CA ILE A 269 -18.19 -1.03 7.54
C ILE A 269 -17.29 -1.78 6.58
N ILE A 270 -16.74 -1.07 5.59
CA ILE A 270 -15.83 -1.62 4.58
C ILE A 270 -14.54 -0.83 4.60
N VAL A 271 -13.42 -1.52 4.70
CA VAL A 271 -12.09 -0.91 4.77
C VAL A 271 -11.20 -1.51 3.69
N VAL A 272 -10.58 -0.65 2.89
CA VAL A 272 -9.48 -1.00 2.00
C VAL A 272 -8.18 -0.59 2.66
N GLU A 273 -7.25 -1.52 2.83
CA GLU A 273 -6.01 -1.26 3.53
C GLU A 273 -4.83 -2.01 2.91
N HIS A 274 -3.68 -1.37 2.85
CA HIS A 274 -2.43 -1.95 2.36
C HIS A 274 -1.48 -2.36 3.50
N ASP A 275 -1.64 -1.81 4.68
CA ASP A 275 -0.94 -2.27 5.88
C ASP A 275 -1.66 -3.51 6.43
N LEU A 276 -1.04 -4.67 6.27
CA LEU A 276 -1.65 -5.94 6.64
C LEU A 276 -1.84 -6.11 8.14
N SER A 277 -1.02 -5.47 8.98
CA SER A 277 -1.20 -5.46 10.43
C SER A 277 -2.42 -4.66 10.84
N VAL A 278 -2.63 -3.50 10.23
CA VAL A 278 -3.83 -2.67 10.45
C VAL A 278 -5.07 -3.39 9.94
N LEU A 279 -4.99 -4.02 8.79
CA LEU A 279 -6.08 -4.81 8.22
C LEU A 279 -6.47 -5.99 9.13
N ASP A 280 -5.48 -6.69 9.69
CA ASP A 280 -5.68 -7.77 10.66
C ASP A 280 -6.42 -7.27 11.93
N TYR A 281 -6.05 -6.09 12.42
CA TYR A 281 -6.72 -5.48 13.58
C TYR A 281 -8.14 -5.01 13.28
N LEU A 282 -8.34 -4.32 12.14
CA LEU A 282 -9.62 -3.71 11.76
C LEU A 282 -10.69 -4.73 11.43
N SER A 283 -10.32 -5.79 10.71
CA SER A 283 -11.29 -6.63 10.00
C SER A 283 -11.83 -7.77 10.85
N ASP A 284 -13.09 -8.13 10.60
CA ASP A 284 -13.72 -9.35 11.11
C ASP A 284 -13.66 -10.48 10.07
N PHE A 285 -13.67 -10.11 8.79
CA PHE A 285 -13.47 -11.02 7.65
C PHE A 285 -12.88 -10.26 6.47
N ILE A 286 -12.30 -10.98 5.52
CA ILE A 286 -11.54 -10.40 4.41
C ILE A 286 -11.96 -11.02 3.10
N CYS A 287 -12.10 -10.16 2.06
CA CYS A 287 -12.13 -10.55 0.67
C CYS A 287 -10.82 -10.11 0.00
N CYS A 288 -10.15 -11.04 -0.67
CA CYS A 288 -8.99 -10.73 -1.48
C CYS A 288 -9.42 -10.38 -2.91
N LEU A 289 -8.72 -9.43 -3.52
CA LEU A 289 -8.87 -9.13 -4.93
C LEU A 289 -7.58 -9.50 -5.64
N TYR A 290 -7.70 -10.18 -6.75
CA TYR A 290 -6.58 -10.53 -7.61
C TYR A 290 -6.95 -10.31 -9.09
N GLY A 291 -5.97 -10.27 -9.94
CA GLY A 291 -6.16 -10.06 -11.37
C GLY A 291 -4.98 -9.36 -12.02
N VAL A 292 -5.23 -8.77 -13.17
CA VAL A 292 -4.25 -7.99 -13.91
C VAL A 292 -4.67 -6.53 -13.89
N PRO A 293 -3.84 -5.62 -13.37
CA PRO A 293 -4.18 -4.21 -13.31
C PRO A 293 -4.65 -3.65 -14.66
N SER A 294 -5.71 -2.86 -14.64
CA SER A 294 -6.38 -2.26 -15.80
C SER A 294 -7.02 -3.23 -16.80
N ALA A 295 -6.96 -4.52 -16.54
CA ALA A 295 -7.54 -5.55 -17.41
C ALA A 295 -8.77 -6.23 -16.77
N TYR A 296 -8.57 -6.86 -15.64
CA TYR A 296 -9.66 -7.48 -14.87
C TYR A 296 -9.30 -7.59 -13.39
N GLY A 297 -10.31 -7.69 -12.55
CA GLY A 297 -10.19 -8.03 -11.14
C GLY A 297 -11.20 -9.06 -10.74
N VAL A 298 -10.84 -9.94 -9.84
CA VAL A 298 -11.69 -10.99 -9.27
C VAL A 298 -11.71 -10.84 -7.77
N VAL A 299 -12.92 -10.85 -7.20
CA VAL A 299 -13.12 -10.81 -5.75
C VAL A 299 -13.32 -12.23 -5.25
N THR A 300 -12.57 -12.61 -4.21
CA THR A 300 -12.74 -13.92 -3.57
C THR A 300 -13.99 -13.93 -2.69
N MET A 301 -14.43 -15.13 -2.31
CA MET A 301 -15.38 -15.30 -1.22
C MET A 301 -14.80 -14.78 0.10
N PRO A 302 -15.65 -14.41 1.08
CA PRO A 302 -15.17 -13.98 2.39
C PRO A 302 -14.42 -15.07 3.13
N PHE A 303 -13.26 -14.72 3.69
CA PHE A 303 -12.44 -15.58 4.54
C PHE A 303 -12.32 -14.98 5.93
N SER A 304 -11.96 -15.79 6.92
CA SER A 304 -11.50 -15.27 8.21
C SER A 304 -10.27 -14.37 8.00
N VAL A 305 -10.05 -13.44 8.91
CA VAL A 305 -8.94 -12.47 8.79
C VAL A 305 -7.60 -13.15 8.61
N ARG A 306 -7.32 -14.17 9.42
CA ARG A 306 -6.07 -14.93 9.34
C ARG A 306 -5.91 -15.61 7.99
N GLU A 307 -6.92 -16.33 7.58
CA GLU A 307 -6.91 -17.10 6.33
C GLU A 307 -6.81 -16.18 5.11
N GLY A 308 -7.60 -15.09 5.07
CA GLY A 308 -7.60 -14.15 3.97
C GLY A 308 -6.25 -13.46 3.77
N ILE A 309 -5.59 -13.03 4.85
CA ILE A 309 -4.25 -12.44 4.77
C ILE A 309 -3.22 -13.48 4.33
N ASN A 310 -3.31 -14.69 4.84
CA ASN A 310 -2.39 -15.78 4.45
C ASN A 310 -2.57 -16.15 2.97
N ILE A 311 -3.79 -16.19 2.45
CA ILE A 311 -4.07 -16.39 1.02
C ILE A 311 -3.40 -15.29 0.19
N PHE A 312 -3.52 -14.04 0.60
CA PHE A 312 -2.87 -12.93 -0.09
C PHE A 312 -1.34 -13.05 -0.09
N LEU A 313 -0.74 -13.43 1.04
CA LEU A 313 0.71 -13.61 1.17
C LEU A 313 1.22 -14.81 0.37
N ASP A 314 0.46 -15.90 0.31
CA ASP A 314 0.83 -17.10 -0.45
C ASP A 314 0.59 -16.95 -1.96
N GLY A 315 -0.29 -16.03 -2.35
CA GLY A 315 -0.68 -15.86 -3.74
C GLY A 315 -1.49 -17.04 -4.30
N TYR A 316 -2.15 -17.81 -3.44
CA TYR A 316 -2.91 -18.99 -3.79
C TYR A 316 -4.25 -19.04 -3.06
N VAL A 317 -5.34 -19.27 -3.81
CA VAL A 317 -6.70 -19.41 -3.27
C VAL A 317 -7.07 -20.89 -3.22
N PRO A 318 -7.08 -21.53 -2.03
CA PRO A 318 -7.31 -22.97 -1.91
C PRO A 318 -8.70 -23.41 -2.40
N THR A 319 -9.72 -22.63 -2.11
CA THR A 319 -11.11 -22.92 -2.49
C THR A 319 -11.35 -22.95 -3.99
N GLU A 320 -10.54 -22.27 -4.75
CA GLU A 320 -10.63 -22.17 -6.21
C GLU A 320 -9.49 -22.93 -6.92
N ASN A 321 -8.56 -23.50 -6.14
CA ASN A 321 -7.34 -24.12 -6.65
C ASN A 321 -6.60 -23.21 -7.66
N LEU A 322 -6.52 -21.93 -7.33
CA LEU A 322 -5.99 -20.90 -8.21
C LEU A 322 -4.77 -20.22 -7.58
N ARG A 323 -3.68 -20.17 -8.35
CA ARG A 323 -2.50 -19.38 -8.01
C ARG A 323 -2.47 -18.10 -8.82
N PHE A 324 -2.50 -16.96 -8.14
CA PHE A 324 -2.46 -15.63 -8.77
C PHE A 324 -1.08 -14.93 -8.65
N ARG A 325 -0.16 -15.49 -7.86
CA ARG A 325 1.22 -15.01 -7.74
C ARG A 325 2.16 -16.20 -7.52
N ASP A 326 3.24 -16.24 -8.28
CA ASP A 326 4.21 -17.35 -8.25
C ASP A 326 5.08 -17.37 -6.99
N THR A 327 5.23 -16.23 -6.33
CA THR A 327 6.07 -16.08 -5.14
C THR A 327 5.22 -15.91 -3.89
N SER A 328 5.55 -16.68 -2.86
CA SER A 328 4.98 -16.51 -1.51
C SER A 328 5.94 -15.75 -0.61
N LEU A 329 5.42 -15.07 0.40
CA LEU A 329 6.22 -14.43 1.43
C LEU A 329 6.15 -15.25 2.72
N VAL A 330 7.31 -15.75 3.15
CA VAL A 330 7.47 -16.49 4.40
C VAL A 330 8.40 -15.70 5.31
N PHE A 331 7.95 -15.47 6.54
CA PHE A 331 8.76 -14.85 7.58
C PHE A 331 9.65 -15.91 8.20
N LYS A 332 10.96 -15.70 8.19
CA LYS A 332 11.88 -16.57 8.90
C LYS A 332 11.92 -16.16 10.37
N VAL A 333 12.02 -17.18 11.22
CA VAL A 333 12.45 -16.98 12.62
C VAL A 333 13.90 -16.51 12.53
N ALA A 334 14.16 -15.29 12.97
CA ALA A 334 15.54 -14.85 13.12
C ALA A 334 16.19 -15.74 14.21
N GLU A 335 17.19 -16.52 13.81
CA GLU A 335 18.10 -17.07 14.81
C GLU A 335 18.68 -15.87 15.55
N THR A 336 18.46 -15.81 16.85
CA THR A 336 19.01 -14.78 17.71
C THR A 336 20.51 -14.96 17.74
N ALA A 337 21.23 -14.25 16.87
CA ALA A 337 22.67 -14.12 16.99
C ALA A 337 22.97 -13.51 18.36
N ASN A 338 23.96 -14.07 19.07
CA ASN A 338 24.36 -13.58 20.38
C ASN A 338 24.82 -12.12 20.25
N GLU A 339 24.31 -11.23 21.08
CA GLU A 339 24.69 -9.79 21.05
C GLU A 339 26.20 -9.58 21.14
N GLU A 340 26.92 -10.46 21.85
CA GLU A 340 28.37 -10.39 21.94
C GLU A 340 29.07 -10.71 20.62
N ASP A 341 28.54 -11.64 19.85
CA ASP A 341 29.10 -11.99 18.54
C ASP A 341 28.85 -10.89 17.51
N ILE A 342 27.67 -10.25 17.56
CA ILE A 342 27.36 -9.09 16.73
C ILE A 342 28.31 -7.93 17.03
N LYS A 343 28.57 -7.64 18.30
CA LYS A 343 29.50 -6.58 18.71
C LYS A 343 30.94 -6.82 18.23
N LYS A 344 31.39 -8.06 18.19
CA LYS A 344 32.70 -8.43 17.66
C LYS A 344 32.86 -8.23 16.17
N MET A 345 31.76 -8.27 15.42
CA MET A 345 31.75 -8.08 13.97
C MET A 345 31.56 -6.62 13.54
N CYS A 346 31.23 -5.72 14.46
CA CYS A 346 30.95 -4.33 14.15
C CYS A 346 32.20 -3.58 13.70
N MET A 347 32.17 -3.05 12.47
CA MET A 347 33.27 -2.31 11.85
C MET A 347 33.11 -0.79 11.96
N TYR A 348 31.89 -0.31 12.13
CA TYR A 348 31.53 1.09 12.14
C TYR A 348 30.91 1.48 13.48
N LYS A 349 31.24 2.69 13.94
CA LYS A 349 30.75 3.23 15.22
C LYS A 349 30.29 4.66 15.01
N TYR A 350 29.19 5.03 15.64
CA TYR A 350 28.81 6.43 15.78
C TYR A 350 28.81 6.84 17.26
N PRO A 351 29.25 8.07 17.57
CA PRO A 351 29.36 8.53 18.95
C PRO A 351 28.00 8.93 19.52
N SER A 352 27.93 9.09 20.83
CA SER A 352 26.82 9.78 21.48
C SER A 352 26.78 11.23 20.99
N MET A 353 25.61 11.68 20.56
CA MET A 353 25.40 12.98 19.94
C MET A 353 24.17 13.66 20.49
N ARG A 354 24.10 14.98 20.33
CA ARG A 354 22.94 15.79 20.65
C ARG A 354 22.70 16.80 19.56
N LYS A 355 21.43 16.98 19.19
CA LYS A 355 21.01 18.01 18.25
C LYS A 355 19.78 18.76 18.76
N LEU A 356 19.84 20.08 18.70
CA LEU A 356 18.74 20.98 19.01
C LEU A 356 18.23 21.64 17.73
N LEU A 357 16.95 21.50 17.47
CA LEU A 357 16.27 22.10 16.32
C LEU A 357 15.07 22.92 16.85
N GLY A 358 15.29 24.24 17.05
CA GLY A 358 14.30 25.07 17.72
C GLY A 358 14.08 24.61 19.17
N GLU A 359 12.87 24.20 19.50
CA GLU A 359 12.52 23.64 20.80
C GLU A 359 12.69 22.11 20.88
N PHE A 360 12.94 21.46 19.74
CA PHE A 360 13.11 20.00 19.67
C PHE A 360 14.55 19.59 19.97
N GLN A 361 14.73 18.67 20.91
CA GLN A 361 16.00 18.10 21.28
C GLN A 361 16.05 16.61 20.97
N LEU A 362 17.05 16.18 20.21
CA LEU A 362 17.36 14.78 19.95
C LEU A 362 18.67 14.41 20.59
N ARG A 363 18.65 13.39 21.46
CA ARG A 363 19.83 12.75 22.01
C ARG A 363 20.03 11.40 21.35
N ILE A 364 21.24 11.09 20.93
CA ILE A 364 21.59 9.84 20.27
C ILE A 364 22.60 9.12 21.14
N VAL A 365 22.25 7.91 21.56
CA VAL A 365 23.17 7.03 22.30
C VAL A 365 24.10 6.37 21.29
N ALA A 366 25.41 6.31 21.63
CA ALA A 366 26.41 5.67 20.78
C ALA A 366 26.02 4.26 20.37
N GLY A 367 26.32 3.89 19.14
CA GLY A 367 26.00 2.58 18.59
C GLY A 367 27.05 2.08 17.62
N GLU A 368 26.94 0.81 17.31
CA GLU A 368 27.84 0.09 16.41
C GLU A 368 27.04 -0.66 15.36
N PHE A 369 27.59 -0.77 14.16
CA PHE A 369 26.97 -1.55 13.08
C PHE A 369 28.03 -2.19 12.19
N THR A 370 27.62 -3.21 11.43
CA THR A 370 28.48 -4.00 10.54
C THR A 370 27.96 -4.02 9.12
N ASP A 371 28.75 -4.54 8.20
CA ASP A 371 28.30 -4.83 6.84
C ASP A 371 27.23 -5.94 6.81
N SER A 372 26.45 -5.99 5.75
CA SER A 372 25.39 -6.99 5.53
C SER A 372 24.31 -6.97 6.61
N GLU A 373 23.99 -5.80 7.12
CA GLU A 373 23.04 -5.59 8.19
C GLU A 373 21.98 -4.56 7.81
N ILE A 374 20.72 -4.82 8.17
CA ILE A 374 19.63 -3.87 8.06
C ILE A 374 19.17 -3.45 9.44
N MET A 375 19.26 -2.16 9.72
CA MET A 375 18.74 -1.53 10.93
C MET A 375 17.44 -0.82 10.63
N VAL A 376 16.37 -1.16 11.33
CA VAL A 376 15.10 -0.46 11.25
C VAL A 376 14.95 0.48 12.44
N MET A 377 14.61 1.73 12.15
CA MET A 377 14.32 2.74 13.15
C MET A 377 12.84 2.76 13.46
N LEU A 378 12.50 2.58 14.72
CA LEU A 378 11.12 2.51 15.21
C LEU A 378 10.85 3.70 16.14
N GLY A 379 9.72 4.34 15.96
CA GLY A 379 9.28 5.47 16.80
C GLY A 379 8.09 6.19 16.21
N GLU A 380 7.42 6.98 17.05
CA GLU A 380 6.33 7.84 16.62
C GLU A 380 6.84 8.94 15.65
N ASN A 381 5.94 9.57 14.91
CA ASN A 381 6.28 10.77 14.15
C ASN A 381 6.74 11.90 15.08
N GLY A 382 7.75 12.65 14.64
CA GLY A 382 8.32 13.73 15.43
C GLY A 382 9.33 13.28 16.50
N THR A 383 9.81 12.04 16.43
CA THR A 383 10.86 11.54 17.35
C THR A 383 12.29 11.71 16.83
N GLY A 384 12.46 12.28 15.64
CA GLY A 384 13.77 12.62 15.10
C GLY A 384 14.44 11.55 14.25
N LYS A 385 13.71 10.57 13.72
CA LYS A 385 14.24 9.51 12.85
C LYS A 385 14.89 10.09 11.59
N THR A 386 14.21 10.98 10.90
CA THR A 386 14.76 11.67 9.71
C THR A 386 15.95 12.56 10.07
N THR A 387 15.93 13.21 11.23
CA THR A 387 17.05 14.01 11.74
C THR A 387 18.29 13.13 11.96
N PHE A 388 18.11 11.98 12.58
CA PHE A 388 19.20 11.02 12.78
C PHE A 388 19.81 10.53 11.46
N ILE A 389 18.96 10.19 10.48
CA ILE A 389 19.40 9.83 9.12
C ILE A 389 20.23 10.96 8.49
N ARG A 390 19.78 12.20 8.58
CA ARG A 390 20.51 13.35 8.05
C ARG A 390 21.86 13.56 8.72
N MET A 391 21.95 13.30 10.02
CA MET A 391 23.22 13.38 10.77
C MET A 391 24.18 12.28 10.31
N LEU A 392 23.71 11.05 10.14
CA LEU A 392 24.52 9.95 9.59
C LEU A 392 24.99 10.22 8.16
N ALA A 393 24.16 10.89 7.36
CA ALA A 393 24.49 11.28 6.00
C ALA A 393 25.48 12.45 5.90
N GLY A 394 25.88 13.03 7.02
CA GLY A 394 26.74 14.22 7.05
C GLY A 394 26.08 15.52 6.58
N ARG A 395 24.75 15.53 6.42
CA ARG A 395 23.97 16.71 5.98
C ARG A 395 23.57 17.64 7.12
N LEU A 396 23.69 17.16 8.33
CA LEU A 396 23.39 17.90 9.56
C LEU A 396 24.47 17.61 10.59
N LYS A 397 25.07 18.65 11.14
CA LYS A 397 26.12 18.49 12.15
C LYS A 397 25.52 18.38 13.55
N PRO A 398 26.04 17.49 14.43
CA PRO A 398 25.64 17.48 15.83
C PRO A 398 26.07 18.77 16.52
N ASP A 399 25.30 19.21 17.53
CA ASP A 399 25.66 20.36 18.36
C ASP A 399 26.69 19.97 19.45
N GLU A 400 26.56 18.76 19.98
CA GLU A 400 27.48 18.15 20.94
C GLU A 400 27.75 16.71 20.54
N GLY A 401 28.94 16.23 20.82
CA GLY A 401 29.35 14.86 20.58
C GLY A 401 30.57 14.73 19.68
N GLY A 402 30.97 13.51 19.39
CA GLY A 402 32.10 13.19 18.52
C GLY A 402 31.77 13.37 17.04
N GLU A 403 32.78 13.14 16.22
CA GLU A 403 32.62 13.16 14.76
C GLU A 403 31.88 11.90 14.29
N VAL A 404 30.90 12.11 13.41
CA VAL A 404 30.24 11.02 12.68
C VAL A 404 31.24 10.46 11.67
N PRO A 405 31.34 9.11 11.52
CA PRO A 405 32.22 8.51 10.52
C PRO A 405 31.91 9.06 9.12
N VAL A 406 32.94 9.41 8.36
CA VAL A 406 32.78 9.82 6.97
C VAL A 406 32.56 8.57 6.13
N LEU A 407 31.30 8.33 5.76
CA LEU A 407 30.89 7.21 4.95
C LEU A 407 30.31 7.69 3.62
N ASN A 408 30.46 6.88 2.60
CA ASN A 408 29.77 7.12 1.35
C ASN A 408 28.31 6.65 1.51
N VAL A 409 27.38 7.59 1.43
CA VAL A 409 25.96 7.37 1.76
C VAL A 409 25.09 7.56 0.54
N SER A 410 24.19 6.60 0.29
CA SER A 410 23.07 6.75 -0.63
C SER A 410 21.78 6.97 0.17
N TYR A 411 21.08 8.03 -0.15
CA TYR A 411 19.91 8.47 0.61
C TYR A 411 18.65 8.55 -0.23
N LYS A 412 17.59 7.87 0.22
CA LYS A 412 16.24 8.01 -0.29
C LYS A 412 15.41 8.78 0.75
N PRO A 413 15.02 10.04 0.48
CA PRO A 413 14.28 10.86 1.43
C PRO A 413 12.81 10.44 1.55
N GLN A 414 12.15 10.86 2.62
CA GLN A 414 10.73 10.64 2.86
C GLN A 414 9.85 11.28 1.78
N LYS A 415 10.12 12.56 1.49
CA LYS A 415 9.43 13.31 0.43
C LYS A 415 10.28 13.34 -0.83
N ILE A 416 9.68 12.95 -1.93
CA ILE A 416 10.33 12.93 -3.23
C ILE A 416 9.70 14.01 -4.10
N SER A 417 10.55 14.92 -4.59
CA SER A 417 10.15 15.94 -5.54
C SER A 417 10.77 15.65 -6.90
N PRO A 418 9.98 15.49 -7.96
CA PRO A 418 10.52 15.24 -9.29
C PRO A 418 11.15 16.54 -9.83
N LYS A 419 12.48 16.61 -9.77
CA LYS A 419 13.26 17.76 -10.27
C LYS A 419 13.71 17.58 -11.72
N SER A 420 13.71 16.36 -12.21
CA SER A 420 14.13 16.04 -13.57
C SER A 420 13.00 16.30 -14.57
N SER A 421 13.32 16.94 -15.68
CA SER A 421 12.40 17.16 -16.80
C SER A 421 12.42 16.03 -17.84
N GLY A 422 13.30 15.04 -17.68
CA GLY A 422 13.47 13.95 -18.62
C GLY A 422 12.63 12.71 -18.31
N THR A 423 12.84 11.67 -19.11
CA THR A 423 12.24 10.35 -18.89
C THR A 423 12.94 9.60 -17.76
N VAL A 424 12.30 8.55 -17.23
CA VAL A 424 12.90 7.66 -16.24
C VAL A 424 14.21 7.05 -16.77
N ARG A 425 14.23 6.62 -18.03
CA ARG A 425 15.43 6.10 -18.70
C ARG A 425 16.59 7.08 -18.64
N GLN A 426 16.35 8.33 -18.99
CA GLN A 426 17.37 9.38 -18.96
C GLN A 426 17.89 9.62 -17.55
N LEU A 427 16.99 9.67 -16.56
CA LEU A 427 17.34 9.87 -15.17
C LEU A 427 18.20 8.72 -14.62
N LEU A 428 17.83 7.47 -14.89
CA LEU A 428 18.59 6.29 -14.46
C LEU A 428 19.96 6.25 -15.15
N HIS A 429 20.01 6.53 -16.44
CA HIS A 429 21.27 6.56 -17.19
C HIS A 429 22.21 7.67 -16.70
N GLU A 430 21.68 8.83 -16.33
CA GLU A 430 22.47 9.94 -15.81
C GLU A 430 23.00 9.66 -14.38
N LYS A 431 22.16 9.12 -13.51
CA LYS A 431 22.46 9.02 -12.06
C LYS A 431 23.11 7.70 -11.64
N ILE A 432 22.76 6.60 -12.29
CA ILE A 432 23.18 5.24 -11.90
C ILE A 432 23.61 4.42 -13.14
N ARG A 433 24.34 5.00 -14.05
CA ARG A 433 24.73 4.38 -15.33
C ARG A 433 25.31 2.98 -15.19
N ASP A 434 26.24 2.78 -14.25
CA ASP A 434 26.90 1.49 -14.06
C ASP A 434 25.93 0.41 -13.59
N ALA A 435 25.05 0.74 -12.65
CA ALA A 435 24.01 -0.17 -12.19
C ALA A 435 22.93 -0.41 -13.28
N TYR A 436 22.51 0.65 -13.96
CA TYR A 436 21.50 0.57 -15.02
C TYR A 436 21.89 -0.38 -16.16
N THR A 437 23.18 -0.44 -16.50
CA THR A 437 23.70 -1.34 -17.53
C THR A 437 24.09 -2.72 -17.01
N HIS A 438 24.13 -2.92 -15.71
CA HIS A 438 24.55 -4.18 -15.10
C HIS A 438 23.41 -5.21 -15.10
N PRO A 439 23.59 -6.40 -15.74
CA PRO A 439 22.50 -7.37 -15.88
C PRO A 439 21.90 -7.86 -14.56
N GLN A 440 22.73 -8.03 -13.53
CA GLN A 440 22.26 -8.49 -12.21
C GLN A 440 21.39 -7.43 -11.54
N PHE A 441 21.77 -6.16 -11.59
CA PHE A 441 20.95 -5.08 -11.04
C PHE A 441 19.60 -4.97 -11.76
N VAL A 442 19.60 -5.09 -13.08
CA VAL A 442 18.35 -5.12 -13.86
C VAL A 442 17.45 -6.27 -13.42
N THR A 443 18.01 -7.47 -13.23
CA THR A 443 17.24 -8.65 -12.84
C THR A 443 16.78 -8.60 -11.39
N ASP A 444 17.63 -8.16 -10.48
CA ASP A 444 17.37 -8.23 -9.04
C ASP A 444 16.60 -7.03 -8.48
N VAL A 445 16.69 -5.86 -9.11
CA VAL A 445 16.08 -4.61 -8.66
C VAL A 445 15.07 -4.08 -9.67
N MET A 446 15.48 -3.79 -10.90
CA MET A 446 14.63 -3.09 -11.86
C MET A 446 13.42 -3.91 -12.31
N LYS A 447 13.58 -5.19 -12.59
CA LYS A 447 12.47 -6.07 -12.99
C LYS A 447 11.43 -6.27 -11.88
N PRO A 448 11.82 -6.65 -10.65
CA PRO A 448 10.85 -6.78 -9.55
C PRO A 448 10.13 -5.48 -9.24
N MET A 449 10.82 -4.34 -9.33
CA MET A 449 10.25 -3.01 -9.13
C MET A 449 9.41 -2.52 -10.31
N GLN A 450 9.31 -3.31 -11.37
CA GLN A 450 8.54 -3.01 -12.59
C GLN A 450 8.92 -1.67 -13.23
N ILE A 451 10.21 -1.34 -13.22
CA ILE A 451 10.71 -0.09 -13.79
C ILE A 451 10.56 -0.06 -15.31
N GLU A 452 10.67 -1.21 -15.98
CA GLU A 452 10.53 -1.30 -17.44
C GLU A 452 9.18 -0.77 -17.95
N SER A 453 8.11 -0.94 -17.18
CA SER A 453 6.78 -0.46 -17.56
C SER A 453 6.64 1.06 -17.58
N ILE A 454 7.51 1.77 -16.87
CA ILE A 454 7.49 3.24 -16.73
C ILE A 454 8.75 3.90 -17.26
N ILE A 455 9.64 3.13 -17.90
CA ILE A 455 10.99 3.58 -18.29
C ILE A 455 10.99 4.77 -19.25
N ASP A 456 10.00 4.86 -20.13
CA ASP A 456 9.87 5.92 -21.13
C ASP A 456 8.89 7.04 -20.71
N GLN A 457 8.34 6.97 -19.51
CA GLN A 457 7.50 8.04 -18.96
C GLN A 457 8.34 9.21 -18.45
N GLU A 458 7.79 10.42 -18.53
CA GLU A 458 8.40 11.60 -17.94
C GLU A 458 8.32 11.50 -16.40
N VAL A 459 9.40 11.82 -15.72
CA VAL A 459 9.50 11.76 -14.25
C VAL A 459 8.44 12.62 -13.57
N GLN A 460 8.14 13.79 -14.13
CA GLN A 460 7.14 14.72 -13.59
C GLN A 460 5.69 14.19 -13.71
N SER A 461 5.44 13.25 -14.60
CA SER A 461 4.10 12.66 -14.81
C SER A 461 3.88 11.37 -14.02
N LEU A 462 4.85 10.90 -13.26
CA LEU A 462 4.73 9.68 -12.46
C LEU A 462 3.75 9.86 -11.30
N SER A 463 2.99 8.79 -11.02
CA SER A 463 2.21 8.69 -9.78
C SER A 463 3.12 8.59 -8.56
N GLY A 464 2.56 8.80 -7.35
CA GLY A 464 3.31 8.69 -6.11
C GLY A 464 4.00 7.34 -5.94
N GLY A 465 3.31 6.24 -6.24
CA GLY A 465 3.86 4.88 -6.16
C GLY A 465 4.94 4.60 -7.21
N GLU A 466 4.74 5.07 -8.43
CA GLU A 466 5.73 4.97 -9.50
C GLU A 466 7.00 5.76 -9.17
N LEU A 467 6.85 6.98 -8.67
CA LEU A 467 7.96 7.82 -8.24
C LEU A 467 8.73 7.21 -7.08
N GLN A 468 8.04 6.59 -6.13
CA GLN A 468 8.64 5.86 -5.01
C GLN A 468 9.50 4.70 -5.48
N ARG A 469 9.01 3.91 -6.44
CA ARG A 469 9.77 2.79 -7.03
C ARG A 469 11.03 3.27 -7.76
N VAL A 470 10.93 4.35 -8.49
CA VAL A 470 12.09 4.99 -9.16
C VAL A 470 13.11 5.49 -8.13
N ALA A 471 12.65 6.13 -7.07
CA ALA A 471 13.52 6.64 -5.99
C ALA A 471 14.26 5.51 -5.27
N LEU A 472 13.58 4.40 -4.98
CA LEU A 472 14.22 3.20 -4.40
C LEU A 472 15.27 2.62 -5.35
N THR A 473 14.96 2.53 -6.63
CA THR A 473 15.90 2.04 -7.66
C THR A 473 17.13 2.94 -7.75
N LEU A 474 16.95 4.26 -7.75
CA LEU A 474 18.05 5.23 -7.73
C LEU A 474 18.93 5.10 -6.47
N CYS A 475 18.30 4.94 -5.32
CA CYS A 475 19.00 4.77 -4.06
C CYS A 475 19.89 3.52 -4.08
N LEU A 476 19.33 2.37 -4.46
CA LEU A 476 20.04 1.11 -4.51
C LEU A 476 21.09 1.04 -5.65
N GLY A 477 20.89 1.80 -6.71
CA GLY A 477 21.81 1.83 -7.84
C GLY A 477 23.09 2.63 -7.60
N LYS A 478 23.13 3.48 -6.59
CA LYS A 478 24.35 4.21 -6.24
C LYS A 478 25.31 3.32 -5.46
N ALA A 479 26.58 3.34 -5.82
CA ALA A 479 27.62 2.71 -5.02
C ALA A 479 27.80 3.47 -3.71
N ALA A 480 27.57 2.82 -2.59
CA ALA A 480 27.65 3.42 -1.26
C ALA A 480 28.05 2.39 -0.21
N ASP A 481 28.55 2.85 0.93
CA ASP A 481 28.84 2.01 2.10
C ASP A 481 27.58 1.80 2.95
N VAL A 482 26.76 2.84 3.03
CA VAL A 482 25.52 2.86 3.82
C VAL A 482 24.37 3.39 2.98
N TYR A 483 23.26 2.68 3.04
CA TYR A 483 21.99 3.05 2.39
C TYR A 483 21.00 3.54 3.45
N LEU A 484 20.55 4.77 3.29
CA LEU A 484 19.58 5.40 4.19
C LEU A 484 18.24 5.51 3.45
N ILE A 485 17.24 4.75 3.89
CA ILE A 485 15.94 4.67 3.23
C ILE A 485 14.84 5.11 4.20
N ASP A 486 14.19 6.20 3.88
CA ASP A 486 13.13 6.79 4.70
C ASP A 486 11.76 6.43 4.15
N GLU A 487 11.01 5.62 4.88
CA GLU A 487 9.67 5.11 4.56
C GLU A 487 9.55 4.48 3.16
N PRO A 488 10.18 3.33 2.91
CA PRO A 488 10.09 2.67 1.60
C PRO A 488 8.69 2.16 1.24
N SER A 489 7.81 1.94 2.21
CA SER A 489 6.43 1.51 1.98
C SER A 489 5.48 2.62 1.55
N ALA A 490 5.86 3.89 1.70
CA ALA A 490 5.01 5.01 1.36
C ALA A 490 4.56 4.96 -0.11
N TYR A 491 3.28 5.24 -0.36
CA TYR A 491 2.63 5.22 -1.68
C TYR A 491 2.55 3.85 -2.38
N LEU A 492 3.06 2.78 -1.80
CA LEU A 492 3.02 1.44 -2.37
C LEU A 492 1.78 0.67 -1.91
N ASP A 493 1.23 -0.16 -2.79
CA ASP A 493 0.21 -1.13 -2.40
C ASP A 493 0.82 -2.32 -1.65
N SER A 494 -0.01 -3.23 -1.13
CA SER A 494 0.45 -4.35 -0.31
C SER A 494 1.48 -5.23 -1.04
N GLU A 495 1.24 -5.56 -2.29
CA GLU A 495 2.14 -6.41 -3.09
C GLU A 495 3.45 -5.69 -3.39
N GLN A 496 3.38 -4.42 -3.75
CA GLN A 496 4.56 -3.58 -4.00
C GLN A 496 5.42 -3.43 -2.74
N ARG A 497 4.81 -3.29 -1.56
CA ARG A 497 5.52 -3.27 -0.27
C ARG A 497 6.31 -4.55 -0.03
N LEU A 498 5.69 -5.70 -0.23
CA LEU A 498 6.33 -7.00 -0.06
C LEU A 498 7.47 -7.20 -1.07
N THR A 499 7.26 -6.80 -2.31
CA THR A 499 8.28 -6.85 -3.36
C THR A 499 9.46 -5.93 -3.03
N ALA A 500 9.18 -4.68 -2.61
CA ALA A 500 10.21 -3.73 -2.19
C ALA A 500 11.04 -4.25 -1.02
N ALA A 501 10.38 -4.84 -0.02
CA ALA A 501 11.06 -5.46 1.12
C ALA A 501 12.02 -6.58 0.69
N ARG A 502 11.57 -7.47 -0.20
CA ARG A 502 12.43 -8.53 -0.73
C ARG A 502 13.60 -7.99 -1.54
N VAL A 503 13.36 -7.00 -2.38
CA VAL A 503 14.40 -6.36 -3.20
C VAL A 503 15.47 -5.72 -2.33
N ILE A 504 15.07 -4.93 -1.34
CA ILE A 504 15.99 -4.26 -0.41
C ILE A 504 16.81 -5.29 0.36
N LYS A 505 16.17 -6.28 0.96
CA LYS A 505 16.86 -7.31 1.76
C LYS A 505 17.86 -8.09 0.93
N ARG A 506 17.46 -8.53 -0.25
CA ARG A 506 18.33 -9.27 -1.16
C ARG A 506 19.51 -8.42 -1.63
N PHE A 507 19.26 -7.17 -2.00
CA PHE A 507 20.31 -6.24 -2.44
C PHE A 507 21.34 -6.00 -1.35
N ILE A 508 20.94 -5.68 -0.13
CA ILE A 508 21.84 -5.41 0.99
C ILE A 508 22.70 -6.64 1.33
N LEU A 509 22.09 -7.82 1.35
CA LEU A 509 22.83 -9.07 1.61
C LEU A 509 23.86 -9.37 0.52
N HIS A 510 23.50 -9.20 -0.75
CA HIS A 510 24.40 -9.48 -1.88
C HIS A 510 25.52 -8.44 -2.02
N ALA A 511 25.20 -7.18 -1.81
CA ALA A 511 26.19 -6.09 -1.84
C ALA A 511 27.10 -6.07 -0.62
N LYS A 512 26.78 -6.82 0.44
CA LYS A 512 27.47 -6.81 1.73
C LYS A 512 27.62 -5.39 2.28
N ARG A 513 26.51 -4.64 2.29
CA ARG A 513 26.44 -3.25 2.75
C ARG A 513 25.45 -3.13 3.91
N THR A 514 25.41 -1.96 4.52
CA THR A 514 24.52 -1.66 5.64
C THR A 514 23.38 -0.76 5.18
N ALA A 515 22.18 -1.01 5.67
CA ALA A 515 21.03 -0.12 5.48
C ALA A 515 20.43 0.32 6.82
N PHE A 516 20.03 1.59 6.88
CA PHE A 516 19.19 2.15 7.95
C PHE A 516 17.85 2.52 7.32
N ILE A 517 16.77 1.95 7.84
CA ILE A 517 15.44 2.10 7.26
C ILE A 517 14.48 2.62 8.32
N VAL A 518 13.75 3.68 7.98
CA VAL A 518 12.61 4.16 8.77
C VAL A 518 11.35 3.52 8.20
N GLU A 519 10.57 2.81 9.01
CA GLU A 519 9.37 2.14 8.56
C GLU A 519 8.27 2.15 9.62
N HIS A 520 7.01 2.30 9.17
CA HIS A 520 5.81 2.24 10.00
C HIS A 520 4.93 1.03 9.70
N ASP A 521 5.22 0.30 8.63
CA ASP A 521 4.57 -0.97 8.30
C ASP A 521 5.27 -2.10 9.08
N PHE A 522 4.59 -2.70 10.05
CA PHE A 522 5.17 -3.76 10.89
C PHE A 522 5.57 -5.01 10.13
N ILE A 523 4.80 -5.39 9.13
CA ILE A 523 5.13 -6.56 8.32
C ILE A 523 6.45 -6.33 7.59
N MET A 524 6.59 -5.16 6.98
CA MET A 524 7.81 -4.79 6.27
C MET A 524 8.98 -4.60 7.24
N ALA A 525 8.75 -3.91 8.35
CA ALA A 525 9.79 -3.66 9.37
C ALA A 525 10.34 -4.97 9.95
N THR A 526 9.49 -5.89 10.35
CA THR A 526 9.91 -7.18 10.91
C THR A 526 10.57 -8.09 9.88
N TYR A 527 10.14 -8.03 8.63
CA TYR A 527 10.77 -8.78 7.54
C TYR A 527 12.18 -8.28 7.23
N LEU A 528 12.39 -6.96 7.23
CA LEU A 528 13.67 -6.33 6.87
C LEU A 528 14.70 -6.36 8.00
N ALA A 529 14.29 -6.13 9.24
CA ALA A 529 15.20 -5.81 10.34
C ALA A 529 16.07 -6.99 10.77
N ASP A 530 17.38 -6.77 10.83
CA ASP A 530 18.32 -7.59 11.59
C ASP A 530 18.42 -7.09 13.02
N ARG A 531 18.53 -5.76 13.19
CA ARG A 531 18.47 -5.07 14.48
C ARG A 531 17.60 -3.83 14.37
N VAL A 532 17.17 -3.28 15.49
CA VAL A 532 16.32 -2.10 15.55
C VAL A 532 16.90 -1.02 16.45
N ILE A 533 16.62 0.23 16.10
CA ILE A 533 16.89 1.41 16.92
C ILE A 533 15.54 1.98 17.35
N VAL A 534 15.29 1.99 18.65
CA VAL A 534 14.03 2.51 19.21
C VAL A 534 14.22 3.96 19.63
N PHE A 535 13.33 4.81 19.12
CA PHE A 535 13.22 6.22 19.51
C PHE A 535 12.13 6.37 20.57
N ASP A 536 12.46 6.93 21.71
CA ASP A 536 11.51 7.18 22.79
C ASP A 536 11.58 8.63 23.29
N GLY A 537 10.62 9.02 24.09
CA GLY A 537 10.49 10.35 24.64
C GLY A 537 9.21 11.07 24.20
N ILE A 538 9.20 12.38 24.31
CA ILE A 538 8.04 13.22 23.95
C ILE A 538 8.23 13.71 22.52
N PRO A 539 7.40 13.28 21.56
CA PRO A 539 7.49 13.71 20.17
C PRO A 539 7.51 15.25 20.03
N SER A 540 8.36 15.74 19.15
CA SER A 540 8.55 17.16 18.85
C SER A 540 9.09 18.02 20.01
N LYS A 541 9.50 17.41 21.12
CA LYS A 541 10.08 18.10 22.29
C LYS A 541 11.42 17.53 22.68
N ASP A 542 11.46 16.36 23.27
CA ASP A 542 12.68 15.72 23.76
C ASP A 542 12.63 14.21 23.53
N THR A 543 13.52 13.71 22.71
CA THR A 543 13.57 12.30 22.31
C THR A 543 14.98 11.74 22.40
N VAL A 544 15.08 10.42 22.55
CA VAL A 544 16.31 9.66 22.62
C VAL A 544 16.29 8.55 21.58
N ALA A 545 17.30 8.51 20.72
CA ALA A 545 17.60 7.36 19.86
C ALA A 545 18.48 6.38 20.64
N ASN A 546 17.93 5.24 21.04
CA ASN A 546 18.66 4.23 21.80
C ASN A 546 19.71 3.53 20.92
N SER A 547 20.68 2.87 21.54
CA SER A 547 21.63 2.04 20.80
C SER A 547 20.92 0.88 20.11
N PRO A 548 21.49 0.35 18.99
CA PRO A 548 20.91 -0.79 18.29
C PRO A 548 20.71 -1.99 19.20
N GLN A 549 19.54 -2.63 19.07
CA GLN A 549 19.15 -3.82 19.83
C GLN A 549 18.76 -4.95 18.86
N THR A 550 18.71 -6.19 19.35
CA THR A 550 18.14 -7.28 18.59
C THR A 550 16.69 -7.00 18.22
N LEU A 551 16.21 -7.59 17.13
CA LEU A 551 14.82 -7.41 16.70
C LEU A 551 13.83 -7.72 17.83
N LEU A 552 14.02 -8.84 18.52
CA LEU A 552 13.14 -9.26 19.62
C LEU A 552 13.13 -8.24 20.77
N ALA A 553 14.30 -7.87 21.28
CA ALA A 553 14.41 -6.94 22.39
C ALA A 553 13.91 -5.53 22.02
N GLY A 554 14.27 -5.05 20.86
CA GLY A 554 13.86 -3.73 20.38
C GLY A 554 12.36 -3.64 20.08
N MET A 555 11.79 -4.63 19.43
CA MET A 555 10.35 -4.71 19.19
C MET A 555 9.56 -4.80 20.50
N ASN A 556 10.03 -5.62 21.44
CA ASN A 556 9.38 -5.71 22.75
C ASN A 556 9.36 -4.36 23.47
N LYS A 557 10.47 -3.64 23.47
CA LYS A 557 10.55 -2.29 24.04
C LYS A 557 9.61 -1.31 23.35
N PHE A 558 9.62 -1.27 22.03
CA PHE A 558 8.77 -0.37 21.25
C PHE A 558 7.27 -0.65 21.44
N LEU A 559 6.88 -1.91 21.39
CA LEU A 559 5.51 -2.32 21.60
C LEU A 559 5.01 -2.08 23.02
N SER A 560 5.89 -2.21 24.03
CA SER A 560 5.54 -1.86 25.42
C SER A 560 5.20 -0.38 25.59
N GLN A 561 5.87 0.50 24.86
CA GLN A 561 5.56 1.94 24.84
C GLN A 561 4.20 2.24 24.21
N LEU A 562 3.80 1.44 23.22
CA LEU A 562 2.53 1.58 22.53
C LEU A 562 1.38 0.82 23.21
N GLU A 563 1.69 0.00 24.21
CA GLU A 563 0.73 -0.91 24.87
C GLU A 563 0.05 -1.89 23.92
N ILE A 564 0.79 -2.38 22.94
CA ILE A 564 0.31 -3.29 21.90
C ILE A 564 1.06 -4.60 21.99
N THR A 565 0.37 -5.70 21.74
CA THR A 565 0.98 -7.03 21.73
C THR A 565 0.84 -7.70 20.37
N PHE A 566 1.87 -8.42 19.97
CA PHE A 566 1.91 -9.22 18.77
C PHE A 566 2.14 -10.68 19.10
N ARG A 567 1.48 -11.56 18.37
CA ARG A 567 1.71 -13.00 18.36
C ARG A 567 2.18 -13.44 16.99
N ARG A 568 2.63 -14.69 16.89
CA ARG A 568 3.08 -15.29 15.65
C ARG A 568 1.96 -16.09 14.98
N ASP A 569 1.88 -16.04 13.66
CA ASP A 569 1.04 -16.96 12.90
C ASP A 569 1.75 -18.31 12.78
N PRO A 570 1.12 -19.44 13.18
CA PRO A 570 1.78 -20.74 13.16
C PRO A 570 2.08 -21.28 11.75
N ASN A 571 1.47 -20.76 10.70
CA ASN A 571 1.64 -21.26 9.34
C ASN A 571 2.81 -20.60 8.59
N ASN A 572 2.98 -19.29 8.73
CA ASN A 572 3.97 -18.53 7.98
C ASN A 572 4.85 -17.64 8.85
N TYR A 573 4.71 -17.77 10.17
CA TYR A 573 5.46 -17.00 11.19
C TYR A 573 5.32 -15.48 11.09
N ARG A 574 4.31 -15.02 10.41
CA ARG A 574 3.95 -13.61 10.30
C ARG A 574 3.58 -13.03 11.66
N PRO A 575 4.07 -11.84 12.03
CA PRO A 575 3.58 -11.15 13.23
C PRO A 575 2.11 -10.76 13.05
N ARG A 576 1.30 -11.07 14.05
CA ARG A 576 -0.12 -10.73 14.10
C ARG A 576 -0.42 -9.90 15.33
N ILE A 577 -1.14 -8.82 15.15
CA ILE A 577 -1.56 -7.95 16.24
C ILE A 577 -2.71 -8.59 17.02
N ASN A 578 -2.66 -8.53 18.35
CA ASN A 578 -3.77 -8.88 19.21
C ASN A 578 -4.77 -7.72 19.31
N LYS A 579 -6.05 -8.04 19.32
CA LYS A 579 -7.08 -7.04 19.63
C LYS A 579 -6.93 -6.59 21.09
N MET A 580 -7.09 -5.31 21.33
CA MET A 580 -6.98 -4.71 22.66
C MET A 580 -7.89 -5.42 23.66
N ASN A 581 -7.35 -5.73 24.82
CA ASN A 581 -8.05 -6.43 25.91
C ASN A 581 -8.52 -7.86 25.58
N SER A 582 -8.04 -8.46 24.49
CA SER A 582 -8.22 -9.90 24.28
C SER A 582 -7.44 -10.70 25.34
N ILE A 583 -7.80 -11.96 25.55
CA ILE A 583 -7.14 -12.82 26.53
C ILE A 583 -5.63 -12.86 26.29
N LYS A 584 -5.21 -13.10 25.05
CA LYS A 584 -3.79 -13.12 24.68
C LYS A 584 -3.09 -11.77 24.92
N ASP A 585 -3.77 -10.65 24.61
CA ASP A 585 -3.25 -9.31 24.85
C ASP A 585 -2.96 -9.07 26.34
N VAL A 586 -3.94 -9.40 27.20
CA VAL A 586 -3.80 -9.25 28.65
C VAL A 586 -2.69 -10.15 29.21
N ASP A 587 -2.63 -11.40 28.78
CA ASP A 587 -1.62 -12.35 29.25
C ASP A 587 -0.20 -11.93 28.83
N GLN A 588 -0.02 -11.49 27.58
CA GLN A 588 1.27 -10.99 27.11
C GLN A 588 1.72 -9.71 27.83
N LYS A 589 0.81 -8.79 28.10
CA LYS A 589 1.11 -7.57 28.91
C LYS A 589 1.52 -7.92 30.34
N LYS A 590 0.83 -8.87 30.98
CA LYS A 590 1.21 -9.34 32.32
C LYS A 590 2.58 -9.99 32.37
N SER A 591 2.95 -10.75 31.37
CA SER A 591 4.24 -11.42 31.29
C SER A 591 5.39 -10.51 30.83
N GLY A 592 5.09 -9.30 30.32
CA GLY A 592 6.06 -8.38 29.75
C GLY A 592 6.57 -8.77 28.35
N ASN A 593 5.95 -9.78 27.72
CA ASN A 593 6.32 -10.28 26.39
C ASN A 593 5.37 -9.71 25.32
N TYR A 594 5.63 -8.49 24.90
CA TYR A 594 4.78 -7.79 23.91
C TYR A 594 4.98 -8.31 22.49
N PHE A 595 6.13 -8.90 22.20
CA PHE A 595 6.47 -9.45 20.89
C PHE A 595 6.89 -10.90 21.01
N PHE A 596 5.94 -11.83 20.79
CA PHE A 596 6.23 -13.25 20.77
C PHE A 596 6.67 -13.69 19.39
N LEU A 597 7.90 -14.18 19.29
CA LEU A 597 8.40 -14.88 18.13
C LEU A 597 8.25 -16.39 18.27
N ASP A 598 8.13 -16.91 19.50
CA ASP A 598 7.95 -18.32 19.80
C ASP A 598 6.57 -18.56 20.42
N ASP A 599 5.88 -19.61 19.94
CA ASP A 599 4.72 -20.22 20.60
C ASP A 599 5.16 -21.47 21.33
#